data_730ead7a1c4861353d210eefc4a7d35c
#
_entry.id   730ead7a1c4861353d210eefc4a7d35c
#
_cell.length_a   1.000
_cell.length_b   1.000
_cell.length_c   1.000
_cell.angle_alpha   90.00
_cell.angle_beta   90.00
_cell.angle_gamma   90.00
#
_symmetry.space_group_name_H-M   'P 1'
#
loop_
_entity.id
_entity.type
_entity.pdbx_description
1 polymer ?
#
loop_
_entity_poly.entity_id
_entity_poly.type
_entity_poly.pdbx_seq_one_letter_code
_entity_poly.pdbx_strand_id
1 'polypeptide(L)'
;MPRMNIFDAKLVKNGDKYAVAIGGIEVEVSADKQARLAANNVAPQDITLGVRPEHLTLEGSELLKGTVDVYEMMGSEIHYHVTYEGQDVILIIPTLGHETVGMGKELGFTFTGSVAHIFSKETGKNLEF
;
A
#
# COMPACT_ATOMS: atom_id res chain seq x y z
N MET A 1 2.96 11.51 14.41
CA MET A 1 2.41 10.37 13.66
C MET A 1 2.60 10.57 12.17
N PRO A 2 3.28 9.65 11.48
CA PRO A 2 3.31 9.72 10.03
C PRO A 2 1.91 9.54 9.47
N ARG A 3 1.61 10.27 8.43
CA ARG A 3 0.32 10.12 7.74
C ARG A 3 0.27 8.80 7.01
N MET A 4 -0.93 8.25 6.90
CA MET A 4 -1.20 7.13 6.02
C MET A 4 -0.91 7.54 4.57
N ASN A 5 -0.21 6.70 3.82
CA ASN A 5 -0.08 6.88 2.39
C ASN A 5 -1.43 6.61 1.73
N ILE A 6 -1.81 7.47 0.80
CA ILE A 6 -3.12 7.39 0.13
C ILE A 6 -2.88 7.21 -1.37
N PHE A 7 -3.49 6.19 -1.94
CA PHE A 7 -3.36 5.87 -3.36
C PHE A 7 -4.72 5.75 -4.03
N ASP A 8 -4.78 6.12 -5.30
CA ASP A 8 -5.90 5.75 -6.14
C ASP A 8 -5.72 4.29 -6.56
N ALA A 9 -6.75 3.50 -6.40
CA ALA A 9 -6.72 2.07 -6.70
C ALA A 9 -8.10 1.59 -7.10
N LYS A 10 -8.21 0.29 -7.36
CA LYS A 10 -9.49 -0.36 -7.66
C LYS A 10 -9.67 -1.56 -6.77
N LEU A 11 -10.88 -1.75 -6.28
CA LEU A 11 -11.28 -2.99 -5.65
C LEU A 11 -11.84 -3.88 -6.75
N VAL A 12 -11.24 -5.04 -6.93
CA VAL A 12 -11.65 -6.02 -7.93
C VAL A 12 -12.09 -7.30 -7.24
N LYS A 13 -12.79 -8.14 -7.96
CA LYS A 13 -13.27 -9.41 -7.44
C LYS A 13 -12.96 -10.50 -8.45
N ASN A 14 -12.10 -11.43 -8.07
CA ASN A 14 -11.72 -12.57 -8.90
C ASN A 14 -12.48 -13.79 -8.39
N GLY A 15 -13.56 -14.14 -9.08
CA GLY A 15 -14.51 -15.11 -8.55
C GLY A 15 -15.18 -14.52 -7.31
N ASP A 16 -14.97 -15.14 -6.15
CA ASP A 16 -15.49 -14.69 -4.86
C ASP A 16 -14.45 -13.99 -3.99
N LYS A 17 -13.24 -13.75 -4.52
CA LYS A 17 -12.12 -13.15 -3.77
C LYS A 17 -11.90 -11.70 -4.15
N TYR A 18 -11.91 -10.83 -3.15
CA TYR A 18 -11.58 -9.41 -3.31
C TYR A 18 -10.07 -9.21 -3.35
N ALA A 19 -9.65 -8.30 -4.19
CA ALA A 19 -8.26 -7.86 -4.29
C ALA A 19 -8.20 -6.36 -4.57
N VAL A 20 -7.08 -5.76 -4.21
CA VAL A 20 -6.78 -4.36 -4.54
C VAL A 20 -5.86 -4.34 -5.75
N ALA A 21 -6.32 -3.71 -6.82
CA ALA A 21 -5.53 -3.53 -8.04
C ALA A 21 -4.95 -2.13 -8.06
N ILE A 22 -3.64 -2.03 -8.19
CA ILE A 22 -2.91 -0.76 -8.24
C ILE A 22 -1.63 -0.93 -9.04
N GLY A 23 -1.36 -0.01 -9.96
CA GLY A 23 -0.09 0.05 -10.68
C GLY A 23 0.30 -1.24 -11.39
N GLY A 24 -0.68 -1.98 -11.88
CA GLY A 24 -0.44 -3.23 -12.60
C GLY A 24 -0.27 -4.46 -11.71
N ILE A 25 -0.33 -4.30 -10.39
CA ILE A 25 -0.31 -5.43 -9.47
C ILE A 25 -1.69 -5.63 -8.83
N GLU A 26 -1.94 -6.82 -8.31
CA GLU A 26 -3.13 -7.13 -7.52
C GLU A 26 -2.71 -7.77 -6.21
N VAL A 27 -3.29 -7.28 -5.12
CA VAL A 27 -3.04 -7.81 -3.78
C VAL A 27 -4.35 -8.32 -3.21
N GLU A 28 -4.47 -9.63 -3.05
CA GLU A 28 -5.65 -10.25 -2.44
C GLU A 28 -5.72 -9.84 -0.97
N VAL A 29 -6.90 -9.40 -0.53
CA VAL A 29 -7.05 -8.95 0.86
C VAL A 29 -7.16 -10.15 1.81
N SER A 30 -6.88 -9.91 3.08
CA SER A 30 -6.88 -10.95 4.12
C SER A 30 -8.27 -11.55 4.32
N ALA A 31 -8.32 -12.71 4.98
CA ALA A 31 -9.56 -13.43 5.23
C ALA A 31 -10.60 -12.58 5.96
N ASP A 32 -10.18 -11.81 6.97
CA ASP A 32 -11.06 -10.92 7.74
C ASP A 32 -11.70 -9.88 6.82
N LYS A 33 -10.90 -9.27 5.95
CA LYS A 33 -11.36 -8.25 5.01
C LYS A 33 -12.29 -8.84 3.96
N GLN A 34 -11.98 -10.04 3.47
CA GLN A 34 -12.86 -10.78 2.57
C GLN A 34 -14.25 -10.92 3.19
N ALA A 35 -14.29 -11.36 4.45
CA ALA A 35 -15.55 -11.59 5.16
C ALA A 35 -16.36 -10.30 5.34
N ARG A 36 -15.71 -9.21 5.75
CA ARG A 36 -16.38 -7.93 5.97
C ARG A 36 -16.89 -7.31 4.67
N LEU A 37 -16.08 -7.36 3.62
CA LEU A 37 -16.48 -6.84 2.31
C LEU A 37 -17.65 -7.65 1.74
N ALA A 38 -17.63 -8.96 1.89
CA ALA A 38 -18.71 -9.83 1.44
C ALA A 38 -19.99 -9.59 2.25
N ALA A 39 -19.88 -9.43 3.57
CA ALA A 39 -21.02 -9.16 4.44
C ALA A 39 -21.72 -7.85 4.08
N ASN A 40 -20.97 -6.87 3.61
CA ASN A 40 -21.50 -5.57 3.19
C ASN A 40 -21.90 -5.54 1.72
N ASN A 41 -21.83 -6.67 1.01
CA ASN A 41 -22.15 -6.76 -0.41
C ASN A 41 -21.43 -5.72 -1.26
N VAL A 42 -20.17 -5.49 -0.97
CA VAL A 42 -19.38 -4.45 -1.65
C VAL A 42 -19.12 -4.89 -3.11
N ALA A 43 -19.50 -4.02 -4.05
CA ALA A 43 -19.24 -4.26 -5.46
C ALA A 43 -17.82 -3.81 -5.83
N PRO A 44 -17.22 -4.41 -6.87
CA PRO A 44 -15.98 -3.88 -7.44
C PRO A 44 -16.16 -2.40 -7.81
N GLN A 45 -15.16 -1.57 -7.49
CA GLN A 45 -15.29 -0.11 -7.66
C GLN A 45 -13.94 0.57 -7.53
N ASP A 46 -13.89 1.83 -7.92
CA ASP A 46 -12.75 2.69 -7.65
C ASP A 46 -12.70 3.00 -6.16
N ILE A 47 -11.51 2.92 -5.59
CA ILE A 47 -11.29 3.11 -4.15
C ILE A 47 -10.14 4.07 -3.87
N THR A 48 -10.11 4.53 -2.65
CA THR A 48 -8.92 5.15 -2.06
C THR A 48 -8.29 4.10 -1.16
N LEU A 49 -7.04 3.77 -1.45
CA LEU A 49 -6.27 2.80 -0.68
C LEU A 49 -5.39 3.55 0.32
N GLY A 50 -5.50 3.23 1.59
CA GLY A 50 -4.63 3.77 2.63
C GLY A 50 -3.70 2.68 3.16
N VAL A 51 -2.40 2.97 3.23
CA VAL A 51 -1.40 2.08 3.82
C VAL A 51 -0.44 2.92 4.66
N ARG A 52 -0.26 2.53 5.91
CA ARG A 52 0.66 3.25 6.80
C ARG A 52 2.11 3.07 6.34
N PRO A 53 2.98 4.06 6.57
CA PRO A 53 4.38 3.97 6.14
C PRO A 53 5.11 2.72 6.62
N GLU A 54 4.86 2.31 7.86
CA GLU A 54 5.48 1.12 8.47
C GLU A 54 4.90 -0.20 7.95
N HIS A 55 3.80 -0.14 7.21
CA HIS A 55 3.14 -1.32 6.63
C HIS A 55 3.42 -1.51 5.14
N LEU A 56 4.16 -0.61 4.53
CA LEU A 56 4.73 -0.87 3.21
C LEU A 56 5.95 -1.76 3.37
N THR A 57 6.17 -2.65 2.43
CA THR A 57 7.28 -3.60 2.48
C THR A 57 8.04 -3.61 1.15
N LEU A 58 9.31 -3.96 1.22
CA LEU A 58 10.16 -4.10 0.03
C LEU A 58 10.17 -5.53 -0.48
N GLU A 59 9.54 -6.46 0.24
CA GLU A 59 9.50 -7.88 -0.08
C GLU A 59 8.24 -8.23 -0.85
N GLY A 60 8.40 -8.92 -1.97
CA GLY A 60 7.30 -9.39 -2.77
C GLY A 60 7.74 -9.67 -4.19
N SER A 61 6.95 -10.49 -4.90
CA SER A 61 7.22 -10.83 -6.30
C SER A 61 6.69 -9.77 -7.27
N GLU A 62 5.70 -9.00 -6.83
CA GLU A 62 5.11 -7.92 -7.62
C GLU A 62 5.21 -6.63 -6.84
N LEU A 63 5.93 -5.67 -7.38
CA LEU A 63 6.25 -4.41 -6.68
C LEU A 63 5.81 -3.20 -7.49
N LEU A 64 5.32 -2.20 -6.77
CA LEU A 64 5.21 -0.85 -7.28
C LEU A 64 6.60 -0.25 -7.30
N LYS A 65 6.89 0.65 -8.22
CA LYS A 65 8.23 1.22 -8.37
C LYS A 65 8.19 2.74 -8.25
N GLY A 66 8.97 3.23 -7.31
CA GLY A 66 9.16 4.66 -7.13
C GLY A 66 10.63 5.03 -7.17
N THR A 67 10.91 6.31 -7.02
CA THR A 67 12.27 6.85 -7.00
C THR A 67 12.52 7.46 -5.63
N VAL A 68 13.63 7.09 -5.00
CA VAL A 68 14.01 7.65 -3.70
C VAL A 68 14.42 9.10 -3.87
N ASP A 69 13.68 10.02 -3.23
CA ASP A 69 14.02 11.44 -3.24
C ASP A 69 15.04 11.75 -2.16
N VAL A 70 14.69 11.41 -0.93
CA VAL A 70 15.59 11.55 0.24
C VAL A 70 15.27 10.43 1.21
N TYR A 71 16.15 10.21 2.18
CA TYR A 71 15.90 9.29 3.28
C TYR A 71 16.54 9.83 4.56
N GLU A 72 16.02 9.37 5.70
CA GLU A 72 16.51 9.73 7.02
C GLU A 72 16.82 8.46 7.80
N MET A 73 18.05 8.41 8.33
CA MET A 73 18.47 7.31 9.22
C MET A 73 17.97 7.60 10.62
N MET A 74 17.10 6.79 11.13
CA MET A 74 16.46 6.98 12.43
C MET A 74 16.84 5.87 13.42
N GLY A 75 18.09 5.44 13.39
CA GLY A 75 18.58 4.37 14.25
C GLY A 75 18.13 3.00 13.76
N SER A 76 17.11 2.40 14.39
CA SER A 76 16.62 1.07 14.04
C SER A 76 15.77 1.04 12.77
N GLU A 77 15.46 2.20 12.21
CA GLU A 77 14.66 2.28 10.98
C GLU A 77 15.15 3.39 10.08
N ILE A 78 14.83 3.27 8.80
CA ILE A 78 15.10 4.29 7.80
C ILE A 78 13.77 4.76 7.24
N HIS A 79 13.60 6.08 7.12
CA HIS A 79 12.42 6.71 6.54
C HIS A 79 12.75 7.14 5.13
N TYR A 80 12.14 6.48 4.14
CA TYR A 80 12.30 6.83 2.73
C TYR A 80 11.17 7.74 2.29
N HIS A 81 11.53 8.80 1.57
CA HIS A 81 10.58 9.63 0.83
C HIS A 81 10.75 9.26 -0.64
N VAL A 82 9.69 8.74 -1.23
CA VAL A 82 9.72 8.16 -2.57
C VAL A 82 8.68 8.85 -3.44
N THR A 83 9.03 9.18 -4.67
CA THR A 83 8.06 9.64 -5.65
C THR A 83 7.53 8.42 -6.42
N TYR A 84 6.22 8.21 -6.34
CA TYR A 84 5.51 7.17 -7.07
C TYR A 84 4.34 7.81 -7.81
N GLU A 85 4.34 7.67 -9.13
CA GLU A 85 3.26 8.22 -9.98
C GLU A 85 2.94 9.69 -9.62
N GLY A 86 3.98 10.49 -9.44
CA GLY A 86 3.86 11.91 -9.16
C GLY A 86 3.45 12.27 -7.73
N GLN A 87 3.33 11.31 -6.83
CA GLN A 87 2.99 11.57 -5.43
C GLN A 87 4.10 11.17 -4.48
N ASP A 88 4.13 11.81 -3.33
CA ASP A 88 5.08 11.51 -2.26
C ASP A 88 4.57 10.33 -1.44
N VAL A 89 5.39 9.30 -1.30
CA VAL A 89 5.10 8.10 -0.52
C VAL A 89 6.17 7.92 0.53
N ILE A 90 5.77 7.65 1.76
CA ILE A 90 6.70 7.46 2.87
C ILE A 90 6.74 6.00 3.26
N LEU A 91 7.95 5.43 3.32
CA LEU A 91 8.17 4.07 3.81
C LEU A 91 9.05 4.13 5.06
N ILE A 92 8.70 3.33 6.05
CA ILE A 92 9.51 3.15 7.26
C ILE A 92 9.97 1.70 7.27
N ILE A 93 11.27 1.50 7.06
CA ILE A 93 11.86 0.18 6.88
C ILE A 93 12.87 -0.09 8.00
N PRO A 94 12.80 -1.27 8.66
CA PRO A 94 13.83 -1.64 9.63
C PRO A 94 15.21 -1.67 8.98
N THR A 95 16.22 -1.14 9.67
CA THR A 95 17.59 -1.10 9.15
C THR A 95 18.31 -2.44 9.22
N LEU A 96 17.89 -3.31 10.14
CA LEU A 96 18.54 -4.60 10.34
C LEU A 96 18.43 -5.47 9.07
N GLY A 97 19.59 -5.84 8.51
CA GLY A 97 19.64 -6.65 7.31
C GLY A 97 19.22 -5.92 6.02
N HIS A 98 19.04 -4.60 6.10
CA HIS A 98 18.62 -3.80 4.94
C HIS A 98 19.80 -2.98 4.40
N GLU A 99 20.06 -3.11 3.11
CA GLU A 99 21.02 -2.28 2.42
C GLU A 99 20.33 -1.02 1.92
N THR A 100 20.85 0.16 2.34
CA THR A 100 20.24 1.44 2.01
C THR A 100 20.19 1.68 0.50
N VAL A 101 19.02 2.08 0.02
CA VAL A 101 18.82 2.48 -1.37
C VAL A 101 19.08 3.97 -1.47
N GLY A 102 20.02 4.36 -2.32
CA GLY A 102 20.46 5.76 -2.43
C GLY A 102 19.46 6.65 -3.14
N MET A 103 19.64 7.97 -2.94
CA MET A 103 18.83 9.00 -3.60
C MET A 103 18.93 8.87 -5.12
N GLY A 104 17.82 9.06 -5.79
CA GLY A 104 17.70 8.93 -7.24
C GLY A 104 17.58 7.51 -7.75
N LYS A 105 17.68 6.51 -6.87
CA LYS A 105 17.55 5.10 -7.23
C LYS A 105 16.11 4.63 -7.18
N GLU A 106 15.81 3.61 -7.95
CA GLU A 106 14.50 2.97 -7.94
C GLU A 106 14.34 2.13 -6.68
N LEU A 107 13.17 2.23 -6.06
CA LEU A 107 12.79 1.44 -4.91
C LEU A 107 11.46 0.75 -5.20
N GLY A 108 11.48 -0.58 -5.19
CA GLY A 108 10.26 -1.38 -5.34
C GLY A 108 9.61 -1.58 -3.98
N PHE A 109 8.29 -1.45 -3.92
CA PHE A 109 7.56 -1.63 -2.68
C PHE A 109 6.17 -2.20 -2.94
N THR A 110 5.59 -2.78 -1.91
CA THR A 110 4.24 -3.33 -1.95
C THR A 110 3.66 -3.36 -0.54
N PHE A 111 2.52 -4.01 -0.39
CA PHE A 111 1.84 -4.19 0.88
C PHE A 111 1.15 -5.55 0.88
N THR A 112 0.83 -6.06 2.06
CA THR A 112 0.07 -7.30 2.18
C THR A 112 -1.42 -6.98 2.29
N GLY A 113 -2.26 -7.96 2.03
CA GLY A 113 -3.70 -7.77 2.05
C GLY A 113 -4.29 -7.42 3.42
N SER A 114 -3.56 -7.68 4.50
CA SER A 114 -4.04 -7.40 5.86
C SER A 114 -3.89 -5.94 6.28
N VAL A 115 -3.02 -5.18 5.63
CA VAL A 115 -2.72 -3.79 6.02
C VAL A 115 -3.41 -2.74 5.15
N ALA A 116 -4.15 -3.16 4.13
CA ALA A 116 -4.85 -2.27 3.22
C ALA A 116 -6.10 -1.69 3.86
N HIS A 117 -6.20 -0.37 3.93
CA HIS A 117 -7.44 0.32 4.33
C HIS A 117 -8.17 0.72 3.05
N ILE A 118 -9.41 0.30 2.92
CA ILE A 118 -10.17 0.41 1.67
C ILE A 118 -11.33 1.36 1.87
N PHE A 119 -11.26 2.52 1.22
CA PHE A 119 -12.29 3.56 1.34
C PHE A 119 -12.99 3.75 0.00
N SER A 120 -14.30 3.96 0.06
CA SER A 120 -15.05 4.37 -1.12
C SER A 120 -14.51 5.69 -1.64
N LYS A 121 -14.18 5.75 -2.90
CA LYS A 121 -13.73 6.99 -3.53
C LYS A 121 -14.85 8.03 -3.57
N GLU A 122 -16.08 7.55 -3.71
CA GLU A 122 -17.26 8.40 -3.78
C GLU A 122 -17.64 9.01 -2.43
N THR A 123 -17.66 8.20 -1.37
CA THR A 123 -18.17 8.63 -0.06
C THR A 123 -17.09 8.85 0.99
N GLY A 124 -15.89 8.29 0.78
CA GLY A 124 -14.82 8.30 1.76
C GLY A 124 -14.99 7.33 2.92
N LYS A 125 -16.07 6.56 2.92
CA LYS A 125 -16.32 5.59 3.98
C LYS A 125 -15.48 4.33 3.81
N ASN A 126 -15.04 3.76 4.93
CA ASN A 126 -14.38 2.46 4.94
C ASN A 126 -15.39 1.39 4.52
N LEU A 127 -15.07 0.65 3.45
CA LEU A 127 -16.01 -0.32 2.86
C LEU A 127 -16.18 -1.59 3.70
N GLU A 128 -15.32 -1.81 4.69
CA GLU A 128 -15.42 -2.96 5.59
C GLU A 128 -16.39 -2.72 6.76
N PHE A 129 -16.76 -1.48 6.99
CA PHE A 129 -17.54 -1.11 8.18
C PHE A 129 -18.76 -0.25 7.87
#